data_aaae250ccbaf1ee8537f83bb7705a760
#
_entry.id   aaae250ccbaf1ee8537f83bb7705a760
#
_cell.length_a   1.000
_cell.length_b   1.000
_cell.length_c   1.000
_cell.angle_alpha   90.00
_cell.angle_beta   90.00
_cell.angle_gamma   90.00
#
_symmetry.space_group_name_H-M   'P 1'
#
loop_
_entity.id
_entity.type
_entity.pdbx_description
1 polymer ?
#
loop_
_entity_poly.entity_id
_entity_poly.type
_entity_poly.pdbx_seq_one_letter_code
_entity_poly.pdbx_strand_id
1 'polypeptide(L)'
;MTFTLRRPAARVVLLDRAGRIFLIHAEDPIDPHKPDWWEIPGGGMGWNEDSGAAALRELHEETGIPNVEMGPCVWVQQTEYDFAGYHFESDDRIHVAWCDGGDYDPQ
;
A
#
# COMPACT_ATOMS: atom_id res chain seq x y z
N MET A 1 7.56 -25.52 7.55
CA MET A 1 7.98 -24.38 8.38
C MET A 1 7.62 -23.08 7.68
N THR A 2 6.93 -22.20 8.36
CA THR A 2 6.58 -20.89 7.81
C THR A 2 7.59 -19.86 8.26
N PHE A 3 8.17 -19.14 7.32
CA PHE A 3 9.08 -18.04 7.63
C PHE A 3 8.29 -16.80 8.02
N THR A 4 8.76 -16.12 9.06
CA THR A 4 8.21 -14.83 9.47
C THR A 4 9.12 -13.71 8.96
N LEU A 5 8.51 -12.77 8.25
CA LEU A 5 9.18 -11.57 7.76
C LEU A 5 8.60 -10.36 8.49
N ARG A 6 9.46 -9.62 9.19
CA ARG A 6 9.08 -8.37 9.85
C ARG A 6 9.68 -7.21 9.09
N ARG A 7 8.83 -6.24 8.72
CA ARG A 7 9.30 -5.08 7.97
C ARG A 7 8.45 -3.85 8.24
N PRO A 8 9.05 -2.66 8.11
CA PRO A 8 8.27 -1.44 8.04
C PRO A 8 7.63 -1.33 6.66
N ALA A 9 6.43 -0.77 6.62
CA ALA A 9 5.71 -0.54 5.39
C ALA A 9 5.10 0.86 5.39
N ALA A 10 4.96 1.43 4.20
CA ALA A 10 4.27 2.70 4.01
C ALA A 10 3.07 2.47 3.10
N ARG A 11 1.92 2.96 3.53
CA ARG A 11 0.67 2.82 2.78
C ARG A 11 0.02 4.18 2.63
N VAL A 12 -0.88 4.29 1.66
CA VAL A 12 -1.46 5.59 1.36
C VAL A 12 -2.97 5.50 1.18
N VAL A 13 -3.68 6.41 1.85
CA VAL A 13 -5.08 6.71 1.56
C VAL A 13 -5.08 7.81 0.52
N LEU A 14 -5.27 7.44 -0.74
CA LEU A 14 -5.25 8.37 -1.86
C LEU A 14 -6.68 8.83 -2.17
N LEU A 15 -6.89 10.14 -2.12
CA LEU A 15 -8.18 10.77 -2.36
C LEU A 15 -8.11 11.63 -3.62
N ASP A 16 -9.17 11.62 -4.41
CA ASP A 16 -9.32 12.56 -5.50
C ASP A 16 -10.14 13.79 -5.06
N ARG A 17 -10.39 14.71 -5.98
CA ARG A 17 -11.12 15.95 -5.70
C ARG A 17 -12.58 15.71 -5.34
N ALA A 18 -13.14 14.58 -5.74
CA ALA A 18 -14.52 14.21 -5.40
C ALA A 18 -14.60 13.47 -4.06
N GLY A 19 -13.46 13.26 -3.38
CA GLY A 19 -13.41 12.53 -2.12
C GLY A 19 -13.44 11.01 -2.30
N ARG A 20 -13.21 10.51 -3.51
CA ARG A 20 -13.14 9.07 -3.76
C ARG A 20 -11.78 8.53 -3.33
N ILE A 21 -11.80 7.37 -2.67
CA ILE A 21 -10.58 6.66 -2.28
C ILE A 21 -10.18 5.68 -3.38
N PHE A 22 -8.87 5.57 -3.62
CA PHE A 22 -8.31 4.62 -4.57
C PHE A 22 -7.98 3.30 -3.88
N LEU A 23 -8.48 2.19 -4.41
CA LEU A 23 -8.21 0.85 -3.89
C LEU A 23 -7.63 -0.04 -4.98
N ILE A 24 -6.76 -0.94 -4.58
CA ILE A 24 -6.14 -1.93 -5.44
C ILE A 24 -6.77 -3.29 -5.16
N HIS A 25 -7.14 -3.99 -6.21
CA HIS A 25 -7.60 -5.37 -6.11
C HIS A 25 -6.39 -6.29 -6.00
N ALA A 26 -6.39 -7.16 -5.02
CA ALA A 26 -5.27 -8.04 -4.73
C ALA A 26 -5.72 -9.48 -4.52
N GLU A 27 -4.82 -10.41 -4.80
CA GLU A 27 -5.04 -11.83 -4.57
C GLU A 27 -3.75 -12.49 -4.10
N ASP A 28 -3.87 -13.59 -3.37
CA ASP A 28 -2.70 -14.37 -2.97
C ASP A 28 -2.26 -15.24 -4.15
N PRO A 29 -1.02 -15.11 -4.66
CA PRO A 29 -0.58 -15.80 -5.85
C PRO A 29 -0.41 -17.31 -5.67
N ILE A 30 -0.33 -17.81 -4.45
CA ILE A 30 -0.10 -19.23 -4.19
C ILE A 30 -1.22 -19.94 -3.44
N ASP A 31 -2.20 -19.23 -2.93
CA ASP A 31 -3.35 -19.83 -2.25
C ASP A 31 -4.63 -19.55 -3.03
N PRO A 32 -5.07 -20.48 -3.91
CA PRO A 32 -6.25 -20.27 -4.73
C PRO A 32 -7.56 -20.33 -3.94
N HIS A 33 -7.54 -20.81 -2.70
CA HIS A 33 -8.72 -20.89 -1.85
C HIS A 33 -8.94 -19.64 -1.00
N LYS A 34 -7.92 -18.77 -0.94
CA LYS A 34 -8.03 -17.51 -0.22
C LYS A 34 -8.78 -16.50 -1.09
N PRO A 35 -9.87 -15.88 -0.59
CA PRO A 35 -10.59 -14.89 -1.39
C PRO A 35 -9.72 -13.69 -1.68
N ASP A 36 -9.90 -13.11 -2.86
CA ASP A 36 -9.29 -11.85 -3.22
C ASP A 36 -9.90 -10.71 -2.40
N TRP A 37 -9.19 -9.59 -2.36
CA TRP A 37 -9.57 -8.46 -1.51
C TRP A 37 -9.20 -7.13 -2.17
N TRP A 38 -9.70 -6.04 -1.58
CA TRP A 38 -9.34 -4.68 -1.96
C TRP A 38 -8.51 -4.07 -0.84
N GLU A 39 -7.47 -3.32 -1.21
CA GLU A 39 -6.58 -2.70 -0.24
C GLU A 39 -6.11 -1.33 -0.70
N ILE A 40 -5.64 -0.52 0.24
CA ILE A 40 -4.99 0.74 -0.09
C ILE A 40 -3.59 0.46 -0.65
N PRO A 41 -3.09 1.31 -1.56
CA PRO A 41 -1.74 1.16 -2.10
C PRO A 41 -0.66 1.22 -1.03
N GLY A 42 0.45 0.57 -1.27
CA GLY A 42 1.60 0.61 -0.38
C GLY A 42 2.44 -0.64 -0.44
N GLY A 43 3.47 -0.67 0.36
CA GLY A 43 4.38 -1.81 0.44
C GLY A 43 5.55 -1.56 1.37
N GLY A 44 6.53 -2.46 1.34
CA GLY A 44 7.70 -2.39 2.20
C GLY A 44 8.55 -1.15 1.98
N MET A 45 9.04 -0.58 3.06
CA MET A 45 10.00 0.52 3.01
C MET A 45 11.41 -0.01 2.76
N GLY A 46 12.19 0.74 1.99
CA GLY A 46 13.59 0.46 1.80
C GLY A 46 14.41 0.90 3.00
N TRP A 47 15.67 0.49 3.01
CA TRP A 47 16.63 0.88 4.04
C TRP A 47 16.83 2.40 4.02
N ASN A 48 16.66 3.03 5.17
CA ASN A 48 16.77 4.48 5.33
C ASN A 48 15.80 5.31 4.47
N GLU A 49 14.73 4.69 3.99
CA GLU A 49 13.73 5.38 3.21
C GLU A 49 12.74 6.10 4.14
N ASP A 50 12.43 7.37 3.83
CA ASP A 50 11.37 8.09 4.51
C ASP A 50 10.00 7.50 4.15
N SER A 51 9.08 7.43 5.11
CA SER A 51 7.78 6.79 4.87
C SER A 51 6.94 7.49 3.80
N GLY A 52 7.01 8.81 3.71
CA GLY A 52 6.34 9.56 2.65
C GLY A 52 6.91 9.25 1.27
N ALA A 53 8.24 9.17 1.18
CA ALA A 53 8.92 8.81 -0.06
C ALA A 53 8.60 7.36 -0.46
N ALA A 54 8.58 6.45 0.51
CA ALA A 54 8.22 5.06 0.27
C ALA A 54 6.77 4.93 -0.23
N ALA A 55 5.84 5.63 0.41
CA ALA A 55 4.44 5.64 0.01
C ALA A 55 4.27 6.13 -1.43
N LEU A 56 4.96 7.21 -1.79
CA LEU A 56 4.92 7.77 -3.14
C LEU A 56 5.52 6.80 -4.16
N ARG A 57 6.65 6.19 -3.84
CA ARG A 57 7.30 5.20 -4.70
C ARG A 57 6.40 4.01 -4.97
N GLU A 58 5.84 3.42 -3.91
CA GLU A 58 4.94 2.27 -4.04
C GLU A 58 3.69 2.62 -4.84
N LEU A 59 3.13 3.80 -4.59
CA LEU A 59 1.97 4.27 -5.34
C LEU A 59 2.27 4.37 -6.85
N HIS A 60 3.42 4.93 -7.21
CA HIS A 60 3.84 5.03 -8.60
C HIS A 60 4.06 3.65 -9.23
N GLU A 61 4.70 2.74 -8.50
CA GLU A 61 4.94 1.38 -9.00
C GLU A 61 3.64 0.62 -9.25
N GLU A 62 2.65 0.79 -8.37
CA GLU A 62 1.41 0.03 -8.41
C GLU A 62 0.34 0.64 -9.33
N THR A 63 0.31 1.96 -9.47
CA THR A 63 -0.78 2.65 -10.16
C THR A 63 -0.37 3.53 -11.31
N GLY A 64 0.83 4.09 -11.30
CA GLY A 64 1.27 5.06 -12.28
C GLY A 64 0.53 6.41 -12.22
N ILE A 65 -0.28 6.66 -11.19
CA ILE A 65 -1.04 7.91 -11.07
C ILE A 65 -0.10 9.10 -10.94
N PRO A 66 -0.21 10.11 -11.83
CA PRO A 66 0.65 11.29 -11.80
C PRO A 66 0.13 12.34 -10.83
N ASN A 67 0.98 13.34 -10.52
CA ASN A 67 0.60 14.56 -9.81
C ASN A 67 -0.02 14.28 -8.43
N VAL A 68 0.58 13.36 -7.69
CA VAL A 68 0.16 13.04 -6.34
C VAL A 68 0.82 14.01 -5.36
N GLU A 69 0.01 14.65 -4.54
CA GLU A 69 0.48 15.43 -3.41
C GLU A 69 0.48 14.54 -2.17
N MET A 70 1.66 14.16 -1.70
CA MET A 70 1.80 13.30 -0.53
C MET A 70 1.66 14.12 0.74
N GLY A 71 0.74 13.68 1.60
CA GLY A 71 0.49 14.30 2.88
C GLY A 71 1.19 13.59 4.05
N PRO A 72 0.86 13.98 5.28
CA PRO A 72 1.50 13.44 6.47
C PRO A 72 1.08 12.00 6.76
N CYS A 73 1.88 11.33 7.60
CA CYS A 73 1.50 10.08 8.21
C CYS A 73 0.41 10.36 9.26
N VAL A 74 -0.76 9.77 9.06
CA VAL A 74 -1.92 10.01 9.91
C VAL A 74 -2.25 8.83 10.82
N TRP A 75 -1.66 7.68 10.58
CA TRP A 75 -1.91 6.47 11.37
C TRP A 75 -0.70 5.55 11.35
N VAL A 76 -0.42 4.96 12.51
CA VAL A 76 0.63 3.93 12.65
C VAL A 76 -0.02 2.72 13.29
N GLN A 77 0.17 1.54 12.69
CA GLN A 77 -0.39 0.30 13.21
C GLN A 77 0.57 -0.86 12.97
N GLN A 78 0.35 -1.93 13.72
CA GLN A 78 1.01 -3.20 13.47
C GLN A 78 -0.03 -4.19 12.95
N THR A 79 0.33 -4.92 11.89
CA THR A 79 -0.52 -5.93 11.28
C THR A 79 0.24 -7.23 11.11
N GLU A 80 -0.50 -8.33 11.09
CA GLU A 80 0.03 -9.65 10.77
C GLU A 80 -0.84 -10.28 9.70
N TYR A 81 -0.22 -10.90 8.72
CA TYR A 81 -0.96 -11.57 7.65
C TYR A 81 -0.08 -12.59 6.95
N ASP A 82 -0.74 -13.56 6.31
CA ASP A 82 -0.06 -14.54 5.47
C ASP A 82 -0.24 -14.17 4.01
N PHE A 83 0.86 -14.18 3.27
CA PHE A 83 0.84 -13.86 1.86
C PHE A 83 1.99 -14.58 1.15
N ALA A 84 1.68 -15.19 0.00
CA ALA A 84 2.67 -15.85 -0.86
C ALA A 84 3.55 -16.87 -0.13
N GLY A 85 3.00 -17.57 0.87
CA GLY A 85 3.71 -18.61 1.64
C GLY A 85 4.52 -18.11 2.81
N TYR A 86 4.47 -16.81 3.11
CA TYR A 86 5.19 -16.20 4.24
C TYR A 86 4.20 -15.63 5.25
N HIS A 87 4.63 -15.62 6.49
CA HIS A 87 3.96 -14.87 7.54
C HIS A 87 4.61 -13.51 7.69
N PHE A 88 3.84 -12.45 7.53
CA PHE A 88 4.32 -11.07 7.63
C PHE A 88 3.90 -10.44 8.94
N GLU A 89 4.85 -9.77 9.59
CA GLU A 89 4.59 -8.80 10.64
C GLU A 89 4.99 -7.44 10.09
N SER A 90 4.02 -6.54 9.98
CA SER A 90 4.22 -5.26 9.31
C SER A 90 4.00 -4.10 10.27
N ASP A 91 4.96 -3.18 10.30
CA ASP A 91 4.82 -1.91 11.01
C ASP A 91 4.42 -0.87 9.95
N ASP A 92 3.12 -0.58 9.88
CA ASP A 92 2.56 0.25 8.81
C ASP A 92 2.51 1.71 9.21
N ARG A 93 2.99 2.58 8.32
CA ARG A 93 2.77 4.03 8.40
C ARG A 93 1.85 4.43 7.26
N ILE A 94 0.67 4.93 7.61
CA ILE A 94 -0.37 5.25 6.64
C ILE A 94 -0.40 6.76 6.43
N HIS A 95 -0.11 7.17 5.19
CA HIS A 95 -0.16 8.56 4.76
C HIS A 95 -1.47 8.85 4.06
N VAL A 96 -1.90 10.10 4.13
CA VAL A 96 -2.95 10.61 3.26
C VAL A 96 -2.30 11.32 2.07
N ALA A 97 -2.93 11.22 0.90
CA ALA A 97 -2.45 11.89 -0.30
C ALA A 97 -3.61 12.30 -1.17
N TRP A 98 -3.35 13.22 -2.09
CA TRP A 98 -4.38 13.76 -2.99
C TRP A 98 -3.91 13.71 -4.42
N CYS A 99 -4.85 13.46 -5.33
CA CYS A 99 -4.62 13.50 -6.77
C CYS A 99 -5.76 14.25 -7.45
N ASP A 100 -5.57 14.53 -8.75
CA ASP A 100 -6.58 15.29 -9.51
C ASP A 100 -7.88 14.50 -9.75
N GLY A 101 -7.78 13.19 -9.73
CA GLY A 101 -8.91 12.34 -10.06
C GLY A 101 -8.89 11.95 -11.54
N GLY A 102 -9.89 11.17 -11.92
CA GLY A 102 -10.00 10.61 -13.25
C GLY A 102 -10.03 9.08 -13.20
N ASP A 103 -10.08 8.47 -14.37
CA ASP A 103 -10.03 7.02 -14.48
C ASP A 103 -8.59 6.59 -14.73
N TYR A 104 -8.08 5.76 -13.83
CA TYR A 104 -6.71 5.26 -13.93
C TYR A 104 -6.73 3.75 -14.05
N ASP A 105 -5.95 3.23 -15.00
CA ASP A 105 -5.76 1.79 -15.13
C ASP A 105 -4.61 1.35 -14.20
N PRO A 106 -4.80 0.26 -13.43
CA PRO A 106 -3.74 -0.30 -12.61
C PRO A 106 -2.54 -0.73 -13.47
N GLN A 107 -1.37 -0.48 -12.96
CA GLN A 107 -0.13 -0.88 -13.63
C GLN A 107 0.25 -2.32 -13.30
#